data_61b7485de5e10301b91cb36251ef6541
#
_entry.id   61b7485de5e10301b91cb36251ef6541
#
_cell.length_a   1.000
_cell.length_b   1.000
_cell.length_c   1.000
_cell.angle_alpha   90.00
_cell.angle_beta   90.00
_cell.angle_gamma   90.00
#
_symmetry.space_group_name_H-M   'P 1'
#
loop_
_entity.id
_entity.type
_entity.pdbx_description
1 polymer ?
#
loop_
_entity_poly.entity_id
_entity_poly.type
_entity_poly.pdbx_seq_one_letter_code
_entity_poly.pdbx_strand_id
1 'polypeptide(L)'
;MATQKFAVTPGFEVGGTLFRPDQLSVLGSIVGEDACIEMTTFKQLYVEMDAERVEEAKAKLEAAGLQVHPAGFVSKSLITCNFCRGAEDSGLDVAKMLDEAIADHPVPNPLKIGYAGCALGTSEPLLKDIAVIKMRNTYDIYVGGEPKGLKAALAKPLHKDLAPEQLAPIILKLIVVYQENGKKKEKFSRFVDRMTLDQLRQLTLDARMDTAG
;
A
#
# COMPACT_ATOMS: atom_id res chain seq x y z
N MET A 1 6.50 23.15 -20.68
CA MET A 1 6.75 21.71 -20.94
C MET A 1 5.73 20.91 -20.15
N ALA A 2 5.27 19.78 -20.66
CA ALA A 2 4.34 18.92 -19.91
C ALA A 2 5.13 18.21 -18.82
N THR A 3 4.62 18.18 -17.59
CA THR A 3 5.22 17.43 -16.50
C THR A 3 4.43 16.14 -16.23
N GLN A 4 5.11 15.12 -15.76
CA GLN A 4 4.51 13.86 -15.33
C GLN A 4 5.01 13.51 -13.93
N LYS A 5 4.11 12.90 -13.15
CA LYS A 5 4.39 12.50 -11.76
C LYS A 5 4.40 10.98 -11.63
N PHE A 6 5.38 10.45 -10.90
CA PHE A 6 5.47 9.04 -10.50
C PHE A 6 5.97 8.93 -9.05
N ALA A 7 5.93 7.75 -8.48
CA ALA A 7 6.37 7.50 -7.12
C ALA A 7 7.64 6.64 -7.09
N VAL A 8 8.51 6.89 -6.12
CA VAL A 8 9.76 6.16 -5.90
C VAL A 8 9.83 5.70 -4.45
N THR A 9 10.21 4.45 -4.23
CA THR A 9 10.47 3.90 -2.90
C THR A 9 11.69 2.96 -2.93
N PRO A 10 12.45 2.84 -1.83
CA PRO A 10 13.53 1.85 -1.70
C PRO A 10 12.99 0.45 -1.40
N GLY A 11 11.66 0.25 -1.35
CA GLY A 11 11.06 -0.92 -0.76
C GLY A 11 11.13 -0.89 0.77
N PHE A 12 11.03 -2.06 1.40
CA PHE A 12 11.12 -2.18 2.85
C PHE A 12 11.85 -3.46 3.26
N GLU A 13 12.57 -3.37 4.39
CA GLU A 13 13.32 -4.44 5.03
C GLU A 13 13.15 -4.38 6.54
N VAL A 14 13.89 -5.23 7.29
CA VAL A 14 14.03 -5.04 8.74
C VAL A 14 14.63 -3.66 8.99
N GLY A 15 13.94 -2.83 9.78
CA GLY A 15 14.21 -1.40 9.93
C GLY A 15 13.15 -0.53 9.23
N GLY A 16 12.36 -1.09 8.30
CA GLY A 16 11.28 -0.41 7.59
C GLY A 16 11.69 0.13 6.21
N THR A 17 11.01 1.17 5.76
CA THR A 17 11.29 1.86 4.49
C THR A 17 12.38 2.90 4.71
N LEU A 18 13.61 2.58 4.32
CA LEU A 18 14.79 3.41 4.57
C LEU A 18 15.54 3.69 3.26
N PHE A 19 15.60 4.96 2.88
CA PHE A 19 16.53 5.38 1.82
C PHE A 19 17.95 5.42 2.35
N ARG A 20 18.87 4.82 1.62
CA ARG A 20 20.31 5.00 1.84
C ARG A 20 20.76 6.33 1.23
N PRO A 21 21.81 6.97 1.76
CA PRO A 21 22.34 8.23 1.22
C PRO A 21 22.74 8.16 -0.26
N ASP A 22 23.30 7.02 -0.70
CA ASP A 22 23.64 6.77 -2.10
C ASP A 22 22.41 6.74 -3.01
N GLN A 23 21.31 6.12 -2.56
CA GLN A 23 20.03 6.09 -3.30
C GLN A 23 19.43 7.48 -3.46
N LEU A 24 19.50 8.35 -2.45
CA LEU A 24 19.03 9.73 -2.55
C LEU A 24 19.91 10.55 -3.50
N SER A 25 21.22 10.35 -3.49
CA SER A 25 22.15 11.01 -4.41
C SER A 25 21.90 10.58 -5.86
N VAL A 26 21.71 9.29 -6.08
CA VAL A 26 21.37 8.74 -7.40
C VAL A 26 20.01 9.24 -7.88
N LEU A 27 19.00 9.26 -7.02
CA LEU A 27 17.68 9.83 -7.34
C LEU A 27 17.81 11.27 -7.82
N GLY A 28 18.49 12.12 -7.03
CA GLY A 28 18.68 13.54 -7.40
C GLY A 28 19.42 13.71 -8.74
N SER A 29 20.48 12.93 -8.99
CA SER A 29 21.26 13.03 -10.22
C SER A 29 20.49 12.57 -11.48
N ILE A 30 19.60 11.58 -11.34
CA ILE A 30 18.77 11.07 -12.45
C ILE A 30 17.66 12.04 -12.81
N VAL A 31 16.92 12.55 -11.80
CA VAL A 31 15.75 13.40 -12.08
C VAL A 31 16.15 14.83 -12.47
N GLY A 32 17.28 15.33 -11.94
CA GLY A 32 17.83 16.64 -12.26
C GLY A 32 17.27 17.77 -11.39
N GLU A 33 17.85 18.97 -11.55
CA GLU A 33 17.58 20.14 -10.71
C GLU A 33 16.17 20.73 -10.93
N ASP A 34 15.60 20.55 -12.13
CA ASP A 34 14.27 21.07 -12.46
C ASP A 34 13.12 20.20 -11.94
N ALA A 35 13.41 19.01 -11.38
CA ALA A 35 12.40 18.13 -10.84
C ALA A 35 11.95 18.55 -9.44
N CYS A 36 10.66 18.30 -9.14
CA CYS A 36 10.13 18.44 -7.79
C CYS A 36 10.01 17.10 -7.11
N ILE A 37 10.52 16.98 -5.88
CA ILE A 37 10.41 15.76 -5.06
C ILE A 37 9.55 16.06 -3.84
N GLU A 38 8.40 15.41 -3.73
CA GLU A 38 7.45 15.54 -2.62
C GLU A 38 7.55 14.32 -1.69
N MET A 39 7.76 14.54 -0.38
CA MET A 39 7.66 13.50 0.62
C MET A 39 6.19 13.22 0.93
N THR A 40 5.73 11.99 0.69
CA THR A 40 4.35 11.61 0.95
C THR A 40 4.16 10.99 2.34
N THR A 41 2.91 10.96 2.82
CA THR A 41 2.55 10.33 4.10
C THR A 41 2.49 8.79 4.03
N PHE A 42 2.73 8.19 2.87
CA PHE A 42 2.69 6.74 2.64
C PHE A 42 4.04 6.16 2.23
N LYS A 43 5.13 6.79 2.70
CA LYS A 43 6.52 6.30 2.59
C LYS A 43 7.03 6.16 1.16
N GLN A 44 6.50 6.93 0.23
CA GLN A 44 6.99 7.09 -1.12
C GLN A 44 7.40 8.54 -1.35
N LEU A 45 8.40 8.77 -2.19
CA LEU A 45 8.70 10.07 -2.74
C LEU A 45 7.97 10.23 -4.07
N TYR A 46 7.19 11.30 -4.24
CA TYR A 46 6.66 11.66 -5.54
C TYR A 46 7.67 12.52 -6.28
N VAL A 47 7.95 12.13 -7.50
CA VAL A 47 8.81 12.86 -8.43
C VAL A 47 7.94 13.44 -9.53
N GLU A 48 8.03 14.75 -9.75
CA GLU A 48 7.41 15.44 -10.87
C GLU A 48 8.51 16.07 -11.73
N MET A 49 8.58 15.67 -12.99
CA MET A 49 9.61 16.11 -13.93
C MET A 49 9.09 16.18 -15.36
N ASP A 50 9.91 16.64 -16.29
CA ASP A 50 9.58 16.70 -17.73
C ASP A 50 9.13 15.33 -18.24
N ALA A 51 7.95 15.30 -18.87
CA ALA A 51 7.32 14.09 -19.37
C ALA A 51 8.17 13.31 -20.40
N GLU A 52 8.97 14.01 -21.20
CA GLU A 52 9.84 13.39 -22.22
C GLU A 52 10.96 12.54 -21.61
N ARG A 53 11.39 12.86 -20.39
CA ARG A 53 12.49 12.19 -19.66
C ARG A 53 12.03 11.12 -18.69
N VAL A 54 10.73 10.98 -18.45
CA VAL A 54 10.20 10.14 -17.37
C VAL A 54 10.56 8.67 -17.55
N GLU A 55 10.37 8.11 -18.74
CA GLU A 55 10.61 6.67 -18.95
C GLU A 55 12.09 6.30 -18.83
N GLU A 56 12.99 7.17 -19.32
CA GLU A 56 14.42 6.99 -19.12
C GLU A 56 14.82 7.09 -17.64
N ALA A 57 14.24 8.07 -16.92
CA ALA A 57 14.49 8.24 -15.49
C ALA A 57 14.02 7.03 -14.68
N LYS A 58 12.81 6.50 -14.95
CA LYS A 58 12.29 5.30 -14.30
C LYS A 58 13.22 4.11 -14.48
N ALA A 59 13.62 3.81 -15.71
CA ALA A 59 14.53 2.70 -16.00
C ALA A 59 15.88 2.82 -15.25
N LYS A 60 16.44 4.03 -15.17
CA LYS A 60 17.67 4.29 -14.41
C LYS A 60 17.49 4.12 -12.90
N LEU A 61 16.33 4.54 -12.35
CA LEU A 61 16.00 4.38 -10.94
C LEU A 61 15.84 2.90 -10.56
N GLU A 62 15.16 2.13 -11.41
CA GLU A 62 15.01 0.68 -11.22
C GLU A 62 16.36 -0.04 -11.30
N ALA A 63 17.23 0.33 -12.25
CA ALA A 63 18.60 -0.18 -12.35
C ALA A 63 19.47 0.16 -11.12
N ALA A 64 19.15 1.26 -10.43
CA ALA A 64 19.77 1.65 -9.16
C ALA A 64 19.15 0.96 -7.92
N GLY A 65 18.22 0.01 -8.11
CA GLY A 65 17.57 -0.75 -7.05
C GLY A 65 16.48 0.01 -6.30
N LEU A 66 15.88 1.02 -6.93
CA LEU A 66 14.69 1.69 -6.43
C LEU A 66 13.46 1.12 -7.13
N GLN A 67 12.35 1.05 -6.42
CA GLN A 67 11.05 0.69 -7.00
C GLN A 67 10.35 1.94 -7.50
N VAL A 68 9.74 1.83 -8.68
CA VAL A 68 9.01 2.93 -9.33
C VAL A 68 7.54 2.52 -9.50
N HIS A 69 6.64 3.39 -9.06
CA HIS A 69 5.20 3.15 -9.08
C HIS A 69 4.45 4.30 -9.75
N PRO A 70 3.26 4.06 -10.33
CA PRO A 70 2.43 5.13 -10.86
C PRO A 70 1.94 6.06 -9.74
N ALA A 71 1.91 7.37 -10.01
CA ALA A 71 1.20 8.31 -9.18
C ALA A 71 -0.31 8.29 -9.49
N GLY A 72 -1.14 8.81 -8.55
CA GLY A 72 -2.55 9.03 -8.82
C GLY A 72 -3.49 7.95 -8.27
N PHE A 73 -4.49 7.59 -9.05
CA PHE A 73 -5.63 6.75 -8.65
C PHE A 73 -5.31 5.25 -8.76
N VAL A 74 -4.34 4.81 -7.94
CA VAL A 74 -3.92 3.41 -7.83
C VAL A 74 -3.84 2.97 -6.37
N SER A 75 -3.86 1.65 -6.13
CA SER A 75 -3.42 1.08 -4.87
C SER A 75 -1.94 1.39 -4.68
N LYS A 76 -1.55 1.83 -3.49
CA LYS A 76 -0.16 2.18 -3.19
C LYS A 76 0.61 0.95 -2.75
N SER A 77 1.93 0.96 -2.92
CA SER A 77 2.79 -0.03 -2.27
C SER A 77 2.53 -0.06 -0.75
N LEU A 78 2.78 -1.19 -0.15
CA LEU A 78 2.42 -1.48 1.23
C LEU A 78 3.10 -0.52 2.22
N ILE A 79 2.33 0.08 3.11
CA ILE A 79 2.84 0.97 4.17
C ILE A 79 3.15 0.13 5.40
N THR A 80 4.40 -0.29 5.54
CA THR A 80 4.81 -1.26 6.55
C THR A 80 5.27 -0.65 7.86
N CYS A 81 5.30 -1.46 8.93
CA CYS A 81 6.03 -1.18 10.15
C CYS A 81 7.55 -1.38 9.96
N ASN A 82 8.33 -1.21 11.01
CA ASN A 82 9.78 -1.33 10.95
C ASN A 82 10.29 -2.77 11.18
N PHE A 83 9.44 -3.77 11.24
CA PHE A 83 9.81 -5.18 11.46
C PHE A 83 10.76 -5.37 12.64
N CYS A 84 10.53 -4.64 13.75
CA CYS A 84 11.42 -4.56 14.91
C CYS A 84 11.62 -5.87 15.68
N ARG A 85 10.77 -6.89 15.42
CA ARG A 85 10.91 -8.25 15.96
C ARG A 85 11.73 -9.17 15.04
N GLY A 86 12.32 -8.63 13.98
CA GLY A 86 13.03 -9.41 12.96
C GLY A 86 12.12 -9.80 11.79
N ALA A 87 12.71 -10.39 10.76
CA ALA A 87 12.03 -10.72 9.50
C ALA A 87 10.92 -11.76 9.70
N GLU A 88 11.25 -12.88 10.34
CA GLU A 88 10.36 -14.02 10.54
C GLU A 88 9.18 -13.69 11.46
N ASP A 89 9.49 -13.21 12.68
CA ASP A 89 8.46 -12.89 13.67
C ASP A 89 7.51 -11.79 13.24
N SER A 90 7.96 -10.88 12.38
CA SER A 90 7.13 -9.80 11.83
C SER A 90 6.51 -10.14 10.47
N GLY A 91 6.83 -11.29 9.85
CA GLY A 91 6.29 -11.72 8.56
C GLY A 91 6.73 -10.82 7.40
N LEU A 92 8.03 -10.55 7.29
CA LEU A 92 8.58 -9.70 6.22
C LEU A 92 8.37 -10.32 4.83
N ASP A 93 8.51 -11.64 4.71
CA ASP A 93 8.25 -12.42 3.49
C ASP A 93 6.79 -12.29 3.03
N VAL A 94 5.86 -12.44 3.96
CA VAL A 94 4.42 -12.25 3.72
C VAL A 94 4.12 -10.82 3.29
N ALA A 95 4.76 -9.82 3.91
CA ALA A 95 4.59 -8.43 3.53
C ALA A 95 5.11 -8.15 2.11
N LYS A 96 6.26 -8.73 1.72
CA LYS A 96 6.82 -8.58 0.36
C LYS A 96 5.92 -9.23 -0.69
N MET A 97 5.50 -10.47 -0.47
CA MET A 97 4.54 -11.16 -1.36
C MET A 97 3.24 -10.35 -1.51
N LEU A 98 2.73 -9.79 -0.40
CA LEU A 98 1.52 -9.00 -0.43
C LEU A 98 1.71 -7.70 -1.22
N ASP A 99 2.83 -7.00 -1.04
CA ASP A 99 3.16 -5.76 -1.76
C ASP A 99 3.19 -5.96 -3.28
N GLU A 100 3.89 -7.01 -3.72
CA GLU A 100 3.95 -7.40 -5.14
C GLU A 100 2.57 -7.68 -5.73
N ALA A 101 1.67 -8.29 -4.95
CA ALA A 101 0.33 -8.65 -5.43
C ALA A 101 -0.62 -7.45 -5.50
N ILE A 102 -0.52 -6.48 -4.58
CA ILE A 102 -1.56 -5.45 -4.38
C ILE A 102 -1.20 -4.07 -4.91
N ALA A 103 0.06 -3.81 -5.25
CA ALA A 103 0.49 -2.49 -5.71
C ALA A 103 -0.04 -2.17 -7.12
N ASP A 104 -0.21 -0.88 -7.40
CA ASP A 104 -0.43 -0.29 -8.73
C ASP A 104 -1.74 -0.63 -9.46
N HIS A 105 -2.69 -1.29 -8.81
CA HIS A 105 -4.02 -1.52 -9.38
C HIS A 105 -4.80 -0.20 -9.51
N PRO A 106 -5.41 0.10 -10.67
CA PRO A 106 -6.28 1.27 -10.83
C PRO A 106 -7.45 1.24 -9.82
N VAL A 107 -7.76 2.36 -9.20
CA VAL A 107 -8.86 2.46 -8.23
C VAL A 107 -9.57 3.83 -8.31
N PRO A 108 -10.83 3.94 -7.86
CA PRO A 108 -11.60 5.20 -7.91
C PRO A 108 -10.98 6.38 -7.14
N ASN A 109 -10.19 6.08 -6.08
CA ASN A 109 -9.42 7.04 -5.30
C ASN A 109 -8.18 6.34 -4.73
N PRO A 110 -7.01 7.01 -4.56
CA PRO A 110 -5.80 6.36 -4.08
C PRO A 110 -6.04 5.52 -2.84
N LEU A 111 -5.70 4.22 -2.92
CA LEU A 111 -5.93 3.24 -1.87
C LEU A 111 -4.64 2.99 -1.08
N LYS A 112 -4.70 3.16 0.24
CA LYS A 112 -3.57 2.99 1.15
C LYS A 112 -3.75 1.72 1.96
N ILE A 113 -2.80 0.81 1.84
CA ILE A 113 -2.82 -0.49 2.52
C ILE A 113 -1.68 -0.51 3.53
N GLY A 114 -2.01 -0.72 4.79
CA GLY A 114 -1.05 -0.73 5.90
C GLY A 114 -0.77 -2.15 6.37
N TYR A 115 0.48 -2.43 6.75
CA TYR A 115 0.90 -3.69 7.34
C TYR A 115 1.60 -3.46 8.68
N ALA A 116 1.23 -4.24 9.68
CA ALA A 116 1.92 -4.29 10.97
C ALA A 116 2.29 -5.73 11.32
N GLY A 117 3.56 -5.99 11.56
CA GLY A 117 4.10 -7.30 11.95
C GLY A 117 3.75 -7.72 13.39
N CYS A 118 2.92 -6.95 14.10
CA CYS A 118 2.41 -7.29 15.43
C CYS A 118 1.24 -6.38 15.83
N ALA A 119 0.52 -6.77 16.87
CA ALA A 119 -0.63 -6.04 17.40
C ALA A 119 -0.33 -4.62 17.95
N LEU A 120 0.94 -4.24 18.16
CA LEU A 120 1.31 -2.88 18.58
C LEU A 120 1.01 -1.84 17.52
N GLY A 121 1.02 -2.23 16.22
CA GLY A 121 0.57 -1.37 15.14
C GLY A 121 1.35 -0.07 14.97
N THR A 122 2.68 -0.08 15.12
CA THR A 122 3.53 1.12 15.08
C THR A 122 3.54 1.84 13.72
N SER A 123 3.04 1.20 12.66
CA SER A 123 2.78 1.80 11.35
C SER A 123 1.41 2.49 11.24
N GLU A 124 0.67 2.55 12.35
CA GLU A 124 -0.70 3.09 12.38
C GLU A 124 -1.62 2.43 11.34
N PRO A 125 -1.65 1.07 11.27
CA PRO A 125 -2.36 0.39 10.20
C PRO A 125 -3.85 0.70 10.20
N LEU A 126 -4.46 0.88 11.37
CA LEU A 126 -5.88 1.19 11.50
C LEU A 126 -6.29 2.58 10.96
N LEU A 127 -5.33 3.44 10.64
CA LEU A 127 -5.57 4.72 9.96
C LEU A 127 -5.45 4.61 8.42
N LYS A 128 -5.25 3.40 7.88
CA LYS A 128 -5.20 3.15 6.43
C LYS A 128 -6.54 2.63 5.93
N ASP A 129 -6.76 2.73 4.62
CA ASP A 129 -7.98 2.26 3.97
C ASP A 129 -8.21 0.76 4.19
N ILE A 130 -7.15 -0.05 4.04
CA ILE A 130 -7.08 -1.46 4.41
C ILE A 130 -5.89 -1.64 5.34
N ALA A 131 -6.03 -2.48 6.36
CA ALA A 131 -4.95 -2.80 7.28
C ALA A 131 -4.80 -4.32 7.43
N VAL A 132 -3.56 -4.79 7.41
CA VAL A 132 -3.16 -6.16 7.72
C VAL A 132 -2.33 -6.14 8.99
N ILE A 133 -2.75 -6.89 10.00
CA ILE A 133 -2.06 -6.96 11.29
C ILE A 133 -1.74 -8.42 11.61
N LYS A 134 -0.45 -8.72 11.81
CA LYS A 134 -0.01 -10.04 12.26
C LYS A 134 -0.38 -10.24 13.73
N MET A 135 -1.12 -11.33 14.02
CA MET A 135 -1.60 -11.74 15.33
C MET A 135 -0.97 -13.09 15.69
N ARG A 136 0.26 -13.08 16.24
CA ARG A 136 1.07 -14.30 16.45
C ARG A 136 1.27 -15.08 15.16
N ASN A 137 0.51 -16.16 14.95
CA ASN A 137 0.62 -17.06 13.79
C ASN A 137 -0.42 -16.80 12.70
N THR A 138 -1.35 -15.86 12.93
CA THR A 138 -2.43 -15.52 12.01
C THR A 138 -2.40 -14.05 11.66
N TYR A 139 -3.31 -13.63 10.80
CA TYR A 139 -3.46 -12.24 10.36
C TYR A 139 -4.90 -11.78 10.44
N ASP A 140 -5.08 -10.52 10.82
CA ASP A 140 -6.37 -9.87 10.78
C ASP A 140 -6.39 -8.80 9.68
N ILE A 141 -7.51 -8.68 8.95
CA ILE A 141 -7.76 -7.62 7.98
C ILE A 141 -8.81 -6.67 8.53
N TYR A 142 -8.49 -5.37 8.48
CA TYR A 142 -9.39 -4.27 8.84
C TYR A 142 -9.58 -3.36 7.63
N VAL A 143 -10.74 -2.68 7.55
CA VAL A 143 -11.10 -1.80 6.42
C VAL A 143 -11.75 -0.50 6.87
N GLY A 144 -11.61 0.55 6.07
CA GLY A 144 -12.33 1.82 6.23
C GLY A 144 -11.69 2.82 7.18
N GLY A 145 -10.37 2.74 7.42
CA GLY A 145 -9.64 3.78 8.16
C GLY A 145 -9.64 5.12 7.40
N GLU A 146 -9.80 6.22 8.12
CA GLU A 146 -9.75 7.58 7.59
C GLU A 146 -8.96 8.49 8.55
N PRO A 147 -7.70 8.83 8.23
CA PRO A 147 -6.87 9.63 9.12
C PRO A 147 -7.15 11.13 9.05
N LYS A 148 -7.92 11.59 8.06
CA LYS A 148 -8.06 13.02 7.74
C LYS A 148 -9.46 13.57 7.95
N GLY A 149 -9.49 14.81 8.43
CA GLY A 149 -10.71 15.61 8.55
C GLY A 149 -11.52 15.34 9.81
N LEU A 150 -12.67 15.99 9.91
CA LEU A 150 -13.55 15.94 11.08
C LEU A 150 -14.21 14.56 11.30
N LYS A 151 -14.13 13.67 10.33
CA LYS A 151 -14.66 12.29 10.38
C LYS A 151 -13.54 11.26 10.40
N ALA A 152 -12.40 11.60 11.00
CA ALA A 152 -11.34 10.63 11.22
C ALA A 152 -11.88 9.41 11.99
N ALA A 153 -11.54 8.21 11.51
CA ALA A 153 -12.02 6.96 12.09
C ALA A 153 -10.99 5.85 11.94
N LEU A 154 -10.99 4.91 12.88
CA LEU A 154 -10.19 3.70 12.77
C LEU A 154 -10.86 2.69 11.85
N ALA A 155 -10.05 1.90 11.15
CA ALA A 155 -10.51 0.77 10.36
C ALA A 155 -11.23 -0.26 11.25
N LYS A 156 -12.27 -0.88 10.68
CA LYS A 156 -13.13 -1.86 11.36
C LYS A 156 -12.70 -3.28 10.96
N PRO A 157 -12.81 -4.29 11.83
CA PRO A 157 -12.41 -5.66 11.53
C PRO A 157 -13.31 -6.25 10.42
N LEU A 158 -12.66 -6.74 9.35
CA LEU A 158 -13.34 -7.45 8.26
C LEU A 158 -13.22 -8.97 8.43
N HIS A 159 -11.98 -9.47 8.46
CA HIS A 159 -11.69 -10.89 8.68
C HIS A 159 -10.62 -11.04 9.77
N LYS A 160 -10.68 -12.13 10.50
CA LYS A 160 -9.73 -12.49 11.58
C LYS A 160 -9.20 -13.90 11.38
N ASP A 161 -8.06 -14.16 12.04
CA ASP A 161 -7.45 -15.48 12.12
C ASP A 161 -7.16 -16.09 10.74
N LEU A 162 -6.68 -15.26 9.80
CA LEU A 162 -6.34 -15.67 8.44
C LEU A 162 -4.94 -16.28 8.38
N ALA A 163 -4.77 -17.29 7.52
CA ALA A 163 -3.46 -17.79 7.10
C ALA A 163 -2.81 -16.80 6.11
N PRO A 164 -1.47 -16.79 5.97
CA PRO A 164 -0.76 -15.89 5.04
C PRO A 164 -1.28 -15.95 3.60
N GLU A 165 -1.59 -17.15 3.12
CA GLU A 165 -2.02 -17.43 1.75
C GLU A 165 -3.38 -16.79 1.40
N GLN A 166 -4.19 -16.52 2.41
CA GLN A 166 -5.52 -15.93 2.26
C GLN A 166 -5.49 -14.41 2.10
N LEU A 167 -4.38 -13.74 2.44
CA LEU A 167 -4.30 -12.28 2.49
C LEU A 167 -4.41 -11.65 1.12
N ALA A 168 -3.54 -12.04 0.18
CA ALA A 168 -3.52 -11.47 -1.16
C ALA A 168 -4.84 -11.69 -1.91
N PRO A 169 -5.44 -12.90 -1.97
CA PRO A 169 -6.73 -13.11 -2.61
C PRO A 169 -7.85 -12.24 -2.04
N ILE A 170 -7.94 -12.11 -0.72
CA ILE A 170 -8.97 -11.28 -0.08
C ILE A 170 -8.78 -9.79 -0.42
N ILE A 171 -7.55 -9.28 -0.36
CA ILE A 171 -7.27 -7.86 -0.64
C ILE A 171 -7.44 -7.55 -2.12
N LEU A 172 -7.00 -8.41 -3.02
CA LEU A 172 -7.25 -8.28 -4.46
C LEU A 172 -8.75 -8.25 -4.76
N LYS A 173 -9.54 -9.12 -4.12
CA LYS A 173 -10.99 -9.10 -4.25
C LYS A 173 -11.60 -7.79 -3.76
N LEU A 174 -11.12 -7.24 -2.63
CA LEU A 174 -11.54 -5.90 -2.16
C LEU A 174 -11.20 -4.80 -3.16
N ILE A 175 -10.02 -4.85 -3.78
CA ILE A 175 -9.61 -3.90 -4.83
C ILE A 175 -10.56 -4.00 -6.03
N VAL A 176 -10.85 -5.20 -6.52
CA VAL A 176 -11.77 -5.43 -7.64
C VAL A 176 -13.17 -4.95 -7.32
N VAL A 177 -13.70 -5.29 -6.14
CA VAL A 177 -15.03 -4.84 -5.70
C VAL A 177 -15.09 -3.31 -5.62
N TYR A 178 -14.00 -2.66 -5.18
CA TYR A 178 -13.90 -1.21 -5.14
C TYR A 178 -13.79 -0.58 -6.54
N GLN A 179 -13.06 -1.21 -7.47
CA GLN A 179 -13.00 -0.78 -8.88
C GLN A 179 -14.38 -0.80 -9.54
N GLU A 180 -15.11 -1.89 -9.36
CA GLU A 180 -16.41 -2.12 -10.01
C GLU A 180 -17.55 -1.28 -9.41
N ASN A 181 -17.53 -1.06 -8.10
CA ASN A 181 -18.65 -0.47 -7.36
C ASN A 181 -18.36 0.91 -6.77
N GLY A 182 -17.10 1.33 -6.77
CA GLY A 182 -16.68 2.64 -6.25
C GLY A 182 -17.09 3.78 -7.17
N LYS A 183 -17.61 4.88 -6.60
CA LYS A 183 -17.90 6.09 -7.35
C LYS A 183 -16.61 6.86 -7.65
N LYS A 184 -16.59 7.63 -8.74
CA LYS A 184 -15.43 8.47 -9.10
C LYS A 184 -14.99 9.36 -7.93
N LYS A 185 -13.73 9.26 -7.54
CA LYS A 185 -13.12 9.96 -6.39
C LYS A 185 -13.74 9.63 -5.02
N GLU A 186 -14.51 8.54 -4.91
CA GLU A 186 -15.03 8.08 -3.63
C GLU A 186 -13.90 7.56 -2.76
N LYS A 187 -13.75 8.08 -1.53
CA LYS A 187 -12.80 7.53 -0.55
C LYS A 187 -13.20 6.12 -0.14
N PHE A 188 -12.22 5.24 0.08
CA PHE A 188 -12.48 3.86 0.46
C PHE A 188 -13.27 3.74 1.78
N SER A 189 -13.02 4.61 2.75
CA SER A 189 -13.80 4.66 4.00
C SER A 189 -15.31 4.88 3.77
N ARG A 190 -15.67 5.79 2.85
CA ARG A 190 -17.07 6.01 2.47
C ARG A 190 -17.67 4.86 1.67
N PHE A 191 -16.84 4.25 0.82
CA PHE A 191 -17.23 3.05 0.08
C PHE A 191 -17.56 1.90 1.07
N VAL A 192 -16.73 1.67 2.09
CA VAL A 192 -16.96 0.67 3.13
C VAL A 192 -18.25 0.96 3.91
N ASP A 193 -18.51 2.22 4.28
CA ASP A 193 -19.74 2.60 4.98
C ASP A 193 -20.98 2.37 4.11
N ARG A 194 -20.90 2.61 2.80
CA ARG A 194 -22.01 2.42 1.84
C ARG A 194 -22.27 0.95 1.52
N MET A 195 -21.22 0.16 1.33
CA MET A 195 -21.34 -1.27 1.02
C MET A 195 -21.67 -2.12 2.24
N THR A 196 -21.42 -1.63 3.44
CA THR A 196 -21.48 -2.34 4.72
C THR A 196 -20.41 -3.45 4.88
N LEU A 197 -20.03 -3.71 6.13
CA LEU A 197 -19.02 -4.75 6.41
C LEU A 197 -19.53 -6.14 6.06
N ASP A 198 -20.81 -6.40 6.28
CA ASP A 198 -21.37 -7.74 6.03
C ASP A 198 -21.44 -8.07 4.54
N GLN A 199 -21.78 -7.08 3.69
CA GLN A 199 -21.68 -7.25 2.24
C GLN A 199 -20.24 -7.47 1.78
N LEU A 200 -19.27 -6.70 2.31
CA LEU A 200 -17.86 -6.89 1.95
C LEU A 200 -17.33 -8.25 2.41
N ARG A 201 -17.73 -8.72 3.62
CA ARG A 201 -17.40 -10.07 4.08
C ARG A 201 -17.93 -11.14 3.13
N GLN A 202 -19.20 -11.03 2.73
CA GLN A 202 -19.82 -11.99 1.82
C GLN A 202 -19.08 -12.05 0.48
N LEU A 203 -18.77 -10.88 -0.11
CA LEU A 203 -18.08 -10.79 -1.41
C LEU A 203 -16.62 -11.31 -1.37
N THR A 204 -16.01 -11.37 -0.19
CA THR A 204 -14.63 -11.84 0.00
C THR A 204 -14.52 -13.24 0.62
N LEU A 205 -15.66 -13.90 0.95
CA LEU A 205 -15.67 -15.25 1.51
C LEU A 205 -15.14 -16.31 0.53
N ASP A 206 -15.51 -16.24 -0.73
CA ASP A 206 -15.06 -17.18 -1.75
C ASP A 206 -13.52 -17.12 -1.91
N ALA A 207 -12.97 -15.91 -1.95
CA ALA A 207 -11.53 -15.70 -1.99
C ALA A 207 -10.79 -16.24 -0.75
N ARG A 208 -11.49 -16.39 0.39
CA ARG A 208 -10.95 -17.02 1.60
C ARG A 208 -10.91 -18.56 1.49
N MET A 209 -11.87 -19.14 0.77
CA MET A 209 -12.04 -20.60 0.67
C MET A 209 -11.16 -21.24 -0.40
N ASP A 210 -10.89 -20.54 -1.51
CA ASP A 210 -10.09 -21.04 -2.64
C ASP A 210 -8.62 -21.34 -2.27
N THR A 211 -8.15 -20.86 -1.13
CA THR A 211 -6.78 -21.08 -0.63
C THR A 211 -6.66 -22.16 0.45
N ALA A 212 -7.77 -22.83 0.80
CA ALA A 212 -7.82 -23.85 1.85
C ALA A 212 -7.83 -25.30 1.30
N GLY A 213 -7.49 -25.48 -0.01
CA GLY A 213 -7.44 -26.76 -0.72
C GLY A 213 -6.04 -27.34 -0.85
#